data_283de308b084076fe023c0e8074b0aeb
#
_entry.id   283de308b084076fe023c0e8074b0aeb
#
_cell.length_a   1.000
_cell.length_b   1.000
_cell.length_c   1.000
_cell.angle_alpha   90.00
_cell.angle_beta   90.00
_cell.angle_gamma   90.00
#
_symmetry.space_group_name_H-M   'P 1'
#
loop_
_entity.id
_entity.type
_entity.pdbx_description
1 polymer ?
#
loop_
_entity_poly.entity_id
_entity_poly.type
_entity_poly.pdbx_seq_one_letter_code
_entity_poly.pdbx_strand_id
1 'polypeptide(L)'
;MARLKTAQPNHSLRKIAAVVATAVSGMSVYAQAAVEPKEETITVTAAPAPQESAWGPAATIAAKHSATATKTDTPIEKTPQSISVVTRQEMEMKQPTTVKEALAYTPGVFSTRGSSTTYDVVTIRGFTTSTTVNTNQYLDGMKLQGNNYSEVSMDPYFLERVEVMRGPTSVLYGNSNPGGIVSMVSKRPTTEPLKEIQFKMGTDNLWQTGFDFSDAIDEDG
;
A
#
# COMPACT_ATOMS: atom_id res chain seq x y z
N MET A 1 73.47 45.28 54.59
CA MET A 1 72.12 45.77 55.00
C MET A 1 71.48 46.48 53.81
N ALA A 2 70.63 45.83 53.06
CA ALA A 2 69.92 46.43 51.89
C ALA A 2 68.51 46.74 52.32
N ARG A 3 68.08 48.00 52.28
CA ARG A 3 66.68 48.38 52.57
C ARG A 3 65.83 48.20 51.33
N LEU A 4 64.84 47.38 51.44
CA LEU A 4 63.74 47.22 50.48
C LEU A 4 62.84 48.47 50.52
N LYS A 5 62.76 49.21 49.38
CA LYS A 5 61.77 50.25 49.19
C LYS A 5 60.41 49.62 48.82
N THR A 6 59.41 49.79 49.65
CA THR A 6 58.04 49.52 49.37
C THR A 6 57.51 50.53 48.35
N ALA A 7 57.09 50.05 47.17
CA ALA A 7 56.41 50.83 46.16
C ALA A 7 54.96 51.08 46.58
N GLN A 8 54.56 52.39 46.60
CA GLN A 8 53.18 52.78 46.83
C GLN A 8 52.28 52.47 45.64
N PRO A 9 51.10 51.90 45.81
CA PRO A 9 50.21 51.57 44.72
C PRO A 9 49.65 52.88 44.09
N ASN A 10 49.75 52.93 42.76
CA ASN A 10 49.33 54.04 41.92
C ASN A 10 47.78 54.20 41.91
N HIS A 11 47.29 55.42 42.26
CA HIS A 11 45.85 55.73 42.37
C HIS A 11 45.07 55.51 41.09
N SER A 12 45.73 55.45 39.96
CA SER A 12 45.07 55.14 38.67
C SER A 12 44.59 53.67 38.53
N LEU A 13 45.38 52.76 39.12
CA LEU A 13 44.99 51.28 39.08
C LEU A 13 43.78 50.99 39.97
N ARG A 14 43.57 51.74 41.05
CA ARG A 14 42.40 51.57 41.91
C ARG A 14 41.09 52.02 41.23
N LYS A 15 41.16 53.04 40.38
CA LYS A 15 39.97 53.50 39.64
C LYS A 15 39.59 52.54 38.50
N ILE A 16 40.58 51.95 37.88
CA ILE A 16 40.35 50.93 36.85
C ILE A 16 39.75 49.62 37.45
N ALA A 17 40.27 49.21 38.61
CA ALA A 17 39.74 48.06 39.31
C ALA A 17 38.29 48.23 39.79
N ALA A 18 37.91 49.45 40.20
CA ALA A 18 36.51 49.75 40.61
C ALA A 18 35.57 49.83 39.44
N VAL A 19 35.97 50.24 38.25
CA VAL A 19 35.13 50.27 37.03
C VAL A 19 34.92 48.85 36.46
N VAL A 20 35.96 48.03 36.51
CA VAL A 20 35.85 46.61 36.05
C VAL A 20 34.95 45.80 37.01
N ALA A 21 35.01 46.03 38.31
CA ALA A 21 34.17 45.36 39.29
C ALA A 21 32.68 45.72 39.12
N THR A 22 32.35 46.98 38.79
CA THR A 22 30.96 47.39 38.52
C THR A 22 30.44 46.87 37.17
N ALA A 23 31.26 46.69 36.14
CA ALA A 23 30.88 46.13 34.86
C ALA A 23 30.58 44.61 34.95
N VAL A 24 31.35 43.88 35.75
CA VAL A 24 31.15 42.43 35.96
C VAL A 24 29.90 42.16 36.83
N SER A 25 29.54 42.99 37.79
CA SER A 25 28.31 42.84 38.59
C SER A 25 27.06 43.20 37.80
N GLY A 26 27.14 44.03 36.75
CA GLY A 26 26.00 44.34 35.85
C GLY A 26 25.68 43.22 34.87
N MET A 27 26.61 42.35 34.53
CA MET A 27 26.43 41.25 33.59
C MET A 27 25.79 40.00 34.21
N SER A 28 25.78 39.86 35.55
CA SER A 28 25.21 38.71 36.22
C SER A 28 23.68 38.76 36.38
N VAL A 29 23.03 39.88 36.08
CA VAL A 29 21.56 40.00 36.19
C VAL A 29 20.84 39.64 34.90
N TYR A 30 21.53 39.52 33.76
CA TYR A 30 20.92 39.11 32.49
C TYR A 30 21.00 37.60 32.22
N ALA A 31 21.65 36.82 33.09
CA ALA A 31 21.87 35.38 32.87
C ALA A 31 20.81 34.49 33.55
N GLN A 32 19.72 35.06 34.07
CA GLN A 32 18.74 34.28 34.84
C GLN A 32 17.29 34.45 34.38
N ALA A 33 17.11 34.74 33.08
CA ALA A 33 15.88 34.31 32.42
C ALA A 33 16.16 32.91 31.86
N ALA A 34 16.09 31.93 32.73
CA ALA A 34 15.95 30.55 32.29
C ALA A 34 14.62 30.48 31.48
N VAL A 35 14.76 30.50 30.15
CA VAL A 35 13.71 30.03 29.28
C VAL A 35 13.55 28.55 29.66
N GLU A 36 12.55 28.24 30.47
CA GLU A 36 12.11 26.88 30.62
C GLU A 36 11.89 26.36 29.19
N PRO A 37 12.53 25.26 28.79
CA PRO A 37 12.24 24.65 27.53
C PRO A 37 10.75 24.19 27.63
N LYS A 38 9.86 24.97 27.01
CA LYS A 38 8.51 24.51 26.74
C LYS A 38 8.67 23.27 25.90
N GLU A 39 8.57 22.10 26.53
CA GLU A 39 8.48 20.85 25.80
C GLU A 39 7.23 20.96 24.91
N GLU A 40 7.44 21.33 23.68
CA GLU A 40 6.41 21.19 22.66
C GLU A 40 6.23 19.69 22.45
N THR A 41 5.31 19.12 23.20
CA THR A 41 4.84 17.76 22.93
C THR A 41 4.21 17.79 21.55
N ILE A 42 4.97 17.36 20.54
CA ILE A 42 4.42 17.10 19.21
C ILE A 42 3.49 15.90 19.37
N THR A 43 2.23 16.17 19.63
CA THR A 43 1.19 15.14 19.58
C THR A 43 0.97 14.83 18.09
N VAL A 44 1.66 13.82 17.59
CA VAL A 44 1.36 13.27 16.27
C VAL A 44 0.04 12.53 16.41
N THR A 45 -1.06 13.25 16.22
CA THR A 45 -2.36 12.62 15.99
C THR A 45 -2.35 12.11 14.56
N ALA A 46 -1.86 10.89 14.37
CA ALA A 46 -2.07 10.20 13.12
C ALA A 46 -3.59 10.11 12.92
N ALA A 47 -4.09 10.70 11.85
CA ALA A 47 -5.44 10.39 11.40
C ALA A 47 -5.54 8.86 11.28
N PRO A 48 -6.63 8.24 11.76
CA PRO A 48 -6.79 6.81 11.61
C PRO A 48 -6.61 6.49 10.11
N ALA A 49 -5.63 5.65 9.80
CA ALA A 49 -5.44 5.20 8.43
C ALA A 49 -6.76 4.61 7.95
N PRO A 50 -7.18 4.88 6.70
CA PRO A 50 -8.38 4.29 6.15
C PRO A 50 -8.34 2.79 6.41
N GLN A 51 -9.39 2.26 7.04
CA GLN A 51 -9.45 0.82 7.31
C GLN A 51 -9.57 0.12 5.96
N GLU A 52 -8.52 -0.62 5.60
CA GLU A 52 -8.54 -1.43 4.39
C GLU A 52 -9.63 -2.49 4.51
N SER A 53 -10.45 -2.62 3.49
CA SER A 53 -11.47 -3.67 3.37
C SER A 53 -11.06 -4.69 2.33
N ALA A 54 -11.43 -5.95 2.55
CA ALA A 54 -11.20 -7.03 1.60
C ALA A 54 -11.88 -6.82 0.24
N TRP A 55 -12.88 -5.94 0.18
CA TRP A 55 -13.65 -5.65 -1.05
C TRP A 55 -13.38 -4.26 -1.63
N GLY A 56 -12.67 -3.41 -0.91
CA GLY A 56 -12.36 -2.05 -1.31
C GLY A 56 -10.90 -1.88 -1.75
N PRO A 57 -10.52 -0.65 -2.05
CA PRO A 57 -9.15 -0.31 -2.39
C PRO A 57 -8.17 -0.73 -1.29
N ALA A 58 -7.05 -1.30 -1.70
CA ALA A 58 -5.94 -1.53 -0.78
C ALA A 58 -5.22 -0.20 -0.49
N ALA A 59 -4.90 0.04 0.78
CA ALA A 59 -4.22 1.27 1.17
C ALA A 59 -2.80 1.39 0.59
N THR A 60 -2.20 0.26 0.21
CA THR A 60 -0.84 0.17 -0.35
C THR A 60 -0.76 -0.93 -1.40
N ILE A 61 0.40 -1.04 -2.06
CA ILE A 61 0.71 -2.15 -2.99
C ILE A 61 0.48 -3.52 -2.35
N ALA A 62 0.73 -3.65 -1.05
CA ALA A 62 0.54 -4.89 -0.31
C ALA A 62 -0.80 -4.85 0.44
N ALA A 63 -1.76 -5.65 -0.01
CA ALA A 63 -3.03 -5.81 0.68
C ALA A 63 -2.85 -6.51 2.02
N LYS A 64 -3.58 -6.05 3.02
CA LYS A 64 -3.57 -6.61 4.38
C LYS A 64 -4.80 -7.46 4.67
N HIS A 65 -5.87 -7.29 3.93
CA HIS A 65 -7.15 -7.96 4.09
C HIS A 65 -7.55 -8.75 2.84
N SER A 66 -8.22 -9.87 3.03
CA SER A 66 -8.79 -10.70 1.96
C SER A 66 -10.05 -11.42 2.44
N ALA A 67 -11.05 -11.49 1.58
CA ALA A 67 -12.26 -12.28 1.81
C ALA A 67 -12.23 -13.65 1.10
N THR A 68 -11.26 -13.91 0.27
CA THR A 68 -11.22 -15.12 -0.57
C THR A 68 -11.14 -16.39 0.26
N ALA A 69 -10.39 -16.41 1.36
CA ALA A 69 -10.24 -17.61 2.17
C ALA A 69 -11.31 -17.82 3.24
N THR A 70 -12.01 -16.77 3.65
CA THR A 70 -12.95 -16.84 4.80
C THR A 70 -14.35 -16.38 4.45
N LYS A 71 -14.55 -15.76 3.28
CA LYS A 71 -15.78 -15.06 2.88
C LYS A 71 -16.15 -13.88 3.78
N THR A 72 -15.24 -13.47 4.64
CA THR A 72 -15.36 -12.32 5.54
C THR A 72 -14.15 -11.42 5.41
N ASP A 73 -14.27 -10.18 5.83
CA ASP A 73 -13.14 -9.24 5.88
C ASP A 73 -12.14 -9.69 6.95
N THR A 74 -11.11 -10.40 6.53
CA THR A 74 -10.15 -11.01 7.44
C THR A 74 -8.73 -10.56 7.11
N PRO A 75 -7.94 -10.18 8.11
CA PRO A 75 -6.51 -9.93 7.92
C PRO A 75 -5.81 -11.16 7.35
N ILE A 76 -5.00 -10.97 6.30
CA ILE A 76 -4.27 -12.07 5.63
C ILE A 76 -3.36 -12.79 6.63
N GLU A 77 -2.76 -12.08 7.57
CA GLU A 77 -1.90 -12.65 8.63
C GLU A 77 -2.64 -13.62 9.56
N LYS A 78 -3.96 -13.45 9.71
CA LYS A 78 -4.80 -14.32 10.56
C LYS A 78 -5.47 -15.44 9.77
N THR A 79 -5.22 -15.52 8.47
CA THR A 79 -5.85 -16.50 7.59
C THR A 79 -4.94 -17.72 7.45
N PRO A 80 -5.40 -18.95 7.79
CA PRO A 80 -4.60 -20.18 7.70
C PRO A 80 -4.47 -20.71 6.28
N GLN A 81 -4.37 -19.85 5.29
CA GLN A 81 -4.31 -20.16 3.87
C GLN A 81 -3.20 -19.34 3.21
N SER A 82 -2.57 -19.90 2.20
CA SER A 82 -1.56 -19.19 1.43
C SER A 82 -2.22 -18.30 0.37
N ILE A 83 -2.30 -17.00 0.66
CA ILE A 83 -2.90 -16.00 -0.23
C ILE A 83 -1.83 -15.07 -0.77
N SER A 84 -1.95 -14.70 -2.03
CA SER A 84 -1.26 -13.55 -2.63
C SER A 84 -2.29 -12.65 -3.25
N VAL A 85 -2.11 -11.34 -3.10
CA VAL A 85 -3.00 -10.32 -3.65
C VAL A 85 -2.17 -9.43 -4.56
N VAL A 86 -2.63 -9.27 -5.79
CA VAL A 86 -2.17 -8.25 -6.73
C VAL A 86 -3.18 -7.12 -6.64
N THR A 87 -2.77 -5.98 -6.12
CA THR A 87 -3.65 -4.83 -5.91
C THR A 87 -3.80 -4.00 -7.18
N ARG A 88 -4.82 -3.14 -7.23
CA ARG A 88 -5.01 -2.17 -8.31
C ARG A 88 -3.75 -1.34 -8.53
N GLN A 89 -3.15 -0.82 -7.46
CA GLN A 89 -1.93 -0.03 -7.54
C GLN A 89 -0.77 -0.81 -8.19
N GLU A 90 -0.63 -2.09 -7.90
CA GLU A 90 0.36 -2.95 -8.54
C GLU A 90 0.05 -3.17 -10.02
N MET A 91 -1.23 -3.38 -10.37
CA MET A 91 -1.66 -3.49 -11.77
C MET A 91 -1.45 -2.19 -12.55
N GLU A 92 -1.72 -1.05 -11.96
CA GLU A 92 -1.47 0.27 -12.56
C GLU A 92 0.01 0.51 -12.87
N MET A 93 0.91 0.05 -12.00
CA MET A 93 2.35 0.14 -12.27
C MET A 93 2.85 -0.82 -13.35
N LYS A 94 2.27 -2.02 -13.41
CA LYS A 94 2.68 -3.06 -14.36
C LYS A 94 1.99 -2.95 -15.72
N GLN A 95 0.83 -2.26 -15.77
CA GLN A 95 0.01 -2.11 -16.97
C GLN A 95 -0.32 -3.42 -17.69
N PRO A 96 -0.75 -4.48 -16.99
CA PRO A 96 -1.08 -5.74 -17.63
C PRO A 96 -2.27 -5.58 -18.59
N THR A 97 -2.31 -6.38 -19.64
CA THR A 97 -3.45 -6.44 -20.57
C THR A 97 -4.40 -7.58 -20.24
N THR A 98 -3.94 -8.55 -19.48
CA THR A 98 -4.72 -9.73 -19.08
C THR A 98 -4.47 -10.08 -17.62
N VAL A 99 -5.39 -10.83 -17.01
CA VAL A 99 -5.24 -11.32 -15.64
C VAL A 99 -4.00 -12.22 -15.50
N LYS A 100 -3.69 -13.03 -16.52
CA LYS A 100 -2.47 -13.85 -16.52
C LYS A 100 -1.19 -13.02 -16.46
N GLU A 101 -1.16 -11.86 -17.12
CA GLU A 101 -0.02 -10.95 -17.05
C GLU A 101 0.06 -10.28 -15.66
N ALA A 102 -1.07 -9.89 -15.08
CA ALA A 102 -1.12 -9.38 -13.72
C ALA A 102 -0.52 -10.36 -12.70
N LEU A 103 -0.74 -11.67 -12.92
CA LEU A 103 -0.27 -12.74 -12.06
C LEU A 103 1.13 -13.28 -12.39
N ALA A 104 1.81 -12.76 -13.41
CA ALA A 104 3.07 -13.31 -13.93
C ALA A 104 4.18 -13.45 -12.88
N TYR A 105 4.19 -12.61 -11.86
CA TYR A 105 5.19 -12.62 -10.78
C TYR A 105 4.66 -13.16 -9.45
N THR A 106 3.47 -13.75 -9.46
CA THR A 106 2.87 -14.31 -8.23
C THR A 106 3.51 -15.65 -7.90
N PRO A 107 4.08 -15.84 -6.69
CA PRO A 107 4.73 -17.10 -6.31
C PRO A 107 3.79 -18.31 -6.43
N GLY A 108 4.30 -19.41 -7.02
CA GLY A 108 3.53 -20.64 -7.21
C GLY A 108 2.46 -20.58 -8.29
N VAL A 109 2.43 -19.50 -9.05
CA VAL A 109 1.57 -19.32 -10.22
C VAL A 109 2.43 -19.35 -11.47
N PHE A 110 2.00 -20.12 -12.44
CA PHE A 110 2.59 -20.17 -13.76
C PHE A 110 1.54 -19.73 -14.77
N SER A 111 1.73 -18.53 -15.29
CA SER A 111 0.89 -17.95 -16.32
C SER A 111 1.65 -18.00 -17.62
N THR A 112 1.42 -19.02 -18.43
CA THR A 112 2.05 -19.14 -19.74
C THR A 112 1.49 -18.10 -20.70
N ARG A 113 2.37 -17.45 -21.42
CA ARG A 113 2.05 -16.98 -22.77
C ARG A 113 1.87 -18.22 -23.67
N GLY A 114 0.74 -18.92 -23.51
CA GLY A 114 0.37 -19.97 -24.45
C GLY A 114 0.17 -19.36 -25.83
N SER A 115 0.20 -20.20 -26.87
CA SER A 115 -0.02 -19.80 -28.27
C SER A 115 -1.43 -19.22 -28.53
N SER A 116 -2.30 -19.24 -27.53
CA SER A 116 -3.63 -18.64 -27.59
C SER A 116 -3.64 -17.34 -26.76
N THR A 117 -3.85 -16.24 -27.43
CA THR A 117 -4.09 -14.91 -26.81
C THR A 117 -5.51 -14.81 -26.23
N THR A 118 -6.35 -15.79 -26.50
CA THR A 118 -7.78 -15.78 -26.23
C THR A 118 -8.13 -16.27 -24.83
N TYR A 119 -7.21 -16.99 -24.14
CA TYR A 119 -7.51 -17.65 -22.87
C TYR A 119 -6.55 -17.25 -21.77
N ASP A 120 -7.08 -16.93 -20.62
CA ASP A 120 -6.32 -16.68 -19.39
C ASP A 120 -6.08 -17.99 -18.62
N VAL A 121 -5.26 -18.87 -19.17
CA VAL A 121 -4.88 -20.11 -18.49
C VAL A 121 -3.88 -19.82 -17.38
N VAL A 122 -4.28 -20.13 -16.15
CA VAL A 122 -3.45 -19.97 -14.96
C VAL A 122 -3.20 -21.33 -14.32
N THR A 123 -1.94 -21.70 -14.16
CA THR A 123 -1.52 -22.91 -13.47
C THR A 123 -1.07 -22.57 -12.07
N ILE A 124 -1.66 -23.21 -11.05
CA ILE A 124 -1.31 -23.00 -9.65
C ILE A 124 -0.73 -24.30 -9.10
N ARG A 125 0.51 -24.25 -8.58
CA ARG A 125 1.21 -25.42 -8.03
C ARG A 125 1.25 -26.63 -8.98
N GLY A 126 1.36 -26.39 -10.29
CA GLY A 126 1.38 -27.43 -11.32
C GLY A 126 0.00 -27.93 -11.77
N PHE A 127 -1.08 -27.46 -11.15
CA PHE A 127 -2.43 -27.78 -11.58
C PHE A 127 -2.94 -26.70 -12.52
N THR A 128 -3.21 -27.11 -13.76
CA THR A 128 -3.68 -26.20 -14.82
C THR A 128 -5.20 -26.07 -14.78
N THR A 129 -5.70 -24.89 -15.10
CA THR A 129 -7.14 -24.63 -15.20
C THR A 129 -7.75 -25.15 -16.48
N SER A 130 -6.90 -25.56 -17.41
CA SER A 130 -7.32 -26.01 -18.71
C SER A 130 -8.02 -27.35 -18.66
N THR A 131 -9.02 -27.42 -19.43
CA THR A 131 -9.81 -28.54 -19.91
C THR A 131 -11.11 -28.82 -19.15
N THR A 132 -12.17 -28.38 -19.75
CA THR A 132 -13.53 -28.88 -19.77
C THR A 132 -14.41 -28.75 -18.54
N VAL A 133 -13.89 -28.72 -17.32
CA VAL A 133 -14.81 -28.81 -16.17
C VAL A 133 -14.39 -28.01 -14.93
N ASN A 134 -13.14 -27.60 -14.82
CA ASN A 134 -12.61 -26.98 -13.59
C ASN A 134 -11.86 -25.69 -13.85
N THR A 135 -12.58 -24.66 -14.27
CA THR A 135 -12.02 -23.31 -14.13
C THR A 135 -11.79 -23.05 -12.64
N ASN A 136 -10.63 -22.54 -12.31
CA ASN A 136 -10.32 -22.10 -10.96
C ASN A 136 -10.46 -20.59 -10.80
N GLN A 137 -11.16 -19.96 -11.73
CA GLN A 137 -11.34 -18.52 -11.76
C GLN A 137 -12.71 -18.14 -11.23
N TYR A 138 -12.72 -17.12 -10.37
CA TYR A 138 -13.91 -16.59 -9.73
C TYR A 138 -13.91 -15.08 -9.88
N LEU A 139 -15.08 -14.50 -10.14
CA LEU A 139 -15.33 -13.06 -10.12
C LEU A 139 -16.35 -12.77 -9.02
N ASP A 140 -15.98 -11.93 -8.06
CA ASP A 140 -16.82 -11.56 -6.91
C ASP A 140 -17.44 -12.77 -6.19
N GLY A 141 -16.67 -13.84 -6.11
CA GLY A 141 -17.09 -15.11 -5.49
C GLY A 141 -17.90 -16.03 -6.39
N MET A 142 -18.28 -15.61 -7.59
CA MET A 142 -18.97 -16.44 -8.57
C MET A 142 -17.96 -17.17 -9.45
N LYS A 143 -18.16 -18.48 -9.62
CA LYS A 143 -17.32 -19.29 -10.50
C LYS A 143 -17.53 -18.88 -11.95
N LEU A 144 -16.46 -18.49 -12.63
CA LEU A 144 -16.51 -18.26 -14.05
C LEU A 144 -16.54 -19.60 -14.78
N GLN A 145 -17.50 -19.76 -15.66
CA GLN A 145 -17.64 -20.97 -16.46
C GLN A 145 -16.99 -20.73 -17.82
N GLY A 146 -15.98 -21.53 -18.10
CA GLY A 146 -15.38 -21.62 -19.42
C GLY A 146 -15.60 -23.01 -20.00
N ASN A 147 -15.44 -23.13 -21.28
CA ASN A 147 -15.33 -24.41 -21.97
C ASN A 147 -13.98 -24.49 -22.68
N ASN A 148 -13.69 -25.63 -23.32
CA ASN A 148 -12.42 -25.84 -24.02
C ASN A 148 -12.07 -24.78 -25.10
N TYR A 149 -13.03 -23.97 -25.48
CA TYR A 149 -12.90 -23.01 -26.58
C TYR A 149 -13.23 -21.56 -26.17
N SER A 150 -13.69 -21.35 -24.97
CA SER A 150 -14.01 -20.01 -24.49
C SER A 150 -13.82 -19.93 -22.98
N GLU A 151 -12.62 -19.54 -22.57
CA GLU A 151 -12.39 -19.05 -21.22
C GLU A 151 -12.70 -17.56 -21.19
N VAL A 152 -13.18 -17.09 -20.05
CA VAL A 152 -13.44 -15.66 -19.88
C VAL A 152 -12.10 -14.99 -19.66
N SER A 153 -11.69 -14.12 -20.59
CA SER A 153 -10.60 -13.20 -20.36
C SER A 153 -11.18 -11.92 -19.77
N MET A 154 -10.72 -11.56 -18.58
CA MET A 154 -11.14 -10.34 -17.90
C MET A 154 -10.06 -9.28 -18.07
N ASP A 155 -10.47 -8.07 -18.45
CA ASP A 155 -9.55 -6.94 -18.48
C ASP A 155 -9.25 -6.48 -17.04
N PRO A 156 -7.98 -6.41 -16.64
CA PRO A 156 -7.58 -5.94 -15.31
C PRO A 156 -8.08 -4.53 -14.96
N TYR A 157 -8.41 -3.72 -15.94
CA TYR A 157 -8.95 -2.37 -15.72
C TYR A 157 -10.24 -2.37 -14.89
N PHE A 158 -11.08 -3.39 -15.02
CA PHE A 158 -12.33 -3.52 -14.26
C PHE A 158 -12.13 -4.09 -12.85
N LEU A 159 -10.91 -4.49 -12.52
CA LEU A 159 -10.62 -5.18 -11.26
C LEU A 159 -10.02 -4.24 -10.23
N GLU A 160 -10.45 -4.36 -9.00
CA GLU A 160 -9.84 -3.74 -7.84
C GLU A 160 -8.61 -4.51 -7.38
N ARG A 161 -8.70 -5.85 -7.41
CA ARG A 161 -7.60 -6.76 -7.05
C ARG A 161 -7.78 -8.13 -7.65
N VAL A 162 -6.68 -8.84 -7.76
CA VAL A 162 -6.65 -10.26 -8.14
C VAL A 162 -6.00 -11.03 -7.01
N GLU A 163 -6.70 -11.98 -6.44
CA GLU A 163 -6.25 -12.79 -5.32
C GLU A 163 -6.00 -14.23 -5.75
N VAL A 164 -4.88 -14.79 -5.33
CA VAL A 164 -4.56 -16.21 -5.57
C VAL A 164 -4.52 -16.91 -4.24
N MET A 165 -5.47 -17.82 -4.01
CA MET A 165 -5.46 -18.71 -2.88
C MET A 165 -4.93 -20.08 -3.31
N ARG A 166 -3.84 -20.52 -2.69
CA ARG A 166 -3.13 -21.75 -3.05
C ARG A 166 -3.48 -22.90 -2.11
N GLY A 167 -3.77 -24.06 -2.68
CA GLY A 167 -4.13 -25.26 -1.95
C GLY A 167 -5.61 -25.63 -2.08
N PRO A 168 -6.11 -26.63 -1.35
CA PRO A 168 -7.47 -27.10 -1.47
C PRO A 168 -8.47 -26.04 -0.98
N THR A 169 -9.41 -25.70 -1.85
CA THR A 169 -10.41 -24.64 -1.62
C THR A 169 -11.84 -25.16 -1.62
N SER A 170 -12.03 -26.46 -1.75
CA SER A 170 -13.33 -27.11 -1.94
C SER A 170 -14.34 -26.87 -0.83
N VAL A 171 -13.88 -26.57 0.39
CA VAL A 171 -14.75 -26.27 1.54
C VAL A 171 -15.63 -25.04 1.28
N LEU A 172 -15.08 -24.01 0.61
CA LEU A 172 -15.77 -22.75 0.35
C LEU A 172 -16.20 -22.57 -1.11
N TYR A 173 -15.55 -23.28 -2.01
CA TYR A 173 -15.68 -23.09 -3.45
C TYR A 173 -16.18 -24.33 -4.20
N GLY A 174 -16.55 -25.38 -3.45
CA GLY A 174 -17.09 -26.60 -4.02
C GLY A 174 -16.07 -27.36 -4.87
N ASN A 175 -16.49 -27.86 -6.04
CA ASN A 175 -15.58 -28.54 -6.94
C ASN A 175 -14.58 -27.56 -7.54
N SER A 176 -13.40 -27.51 -6.95
CA SER A 176 -12.30 -26.62 -7.33
C SER A 176 -11.03 -27.40 -7.58
N ASN A 177 -10.09 -26.78 -8.30
CA ASN A 177 -8.79 -27.36 -8.57
C ASN A 177 -7.97 -27.49 -7.28
N PRO A 178 -7.30 -28.64 -7.02
CA PRO A 178 -6.51 -28.82 -5.80
C PRO A 178 -5.29 -27.89 -5.68
N GLY A 179 -4.85 -27.31 -6.78
CA GLY A 179 -3.77 -26.31 -6.78
C GLY A 179 -4.19 -24.98 -6.14
N GLY A 180 -5.45 -24.63 -6.22
CA GLY A 180 -5.99 -23.37 -5.71
C GLY A 180 -6.93 -22.67 -6.69
N ILE A 181 -7.27 -21.42 -6.36
CA ILE A 181 -8.16 -20.58 -7.15
C ILE A 181 -7.57 -19.19 -7.39
N VAL A 182 -8.03 -18.57 -8.47
CA VAL A 182 -7.88 -17.14 -8.75
C VAL A 182 -9.21 -16.46 -8.49
N SER A 183 -9.24 -15.53 -7.56
CA SER A 183 -10.42 -14.72 -7.23
C SER A 183 -10.18 -13.29 -7.69
N MET A 184 -11.02 -12.83 -8.59
CA MET A 184 -11.02 -11.45 -9.08
C MET A 184 -12.09 -10.67 -8.33
N VAL A 185 -11.74 -9.49 -7.88
CA VAL A 185 -12.65 -8.55 -7.21
C VAL A 185 -12.84 -7.37 -8.12
N SER A 186 -14.08 -7.11 -8.51
CA SER A 186 -14.42 -5.96 -9.34
C SER A 186 -14.34 -4.66 -8.56
N LYS A 187 -14.11 -3.56 -9.26
CA LYS A 187 -14.21 -2.21 -8.70
C LYS A 187 -15.62 -1.98 -8.15
N ARG A 188 -15.69 -1.29 -7.02
CA ARG A 188 -16.96 -0.89 -6.41
C ARG A 188 -17.10 0.63 -6.44
N PRO A 189 -18.33 1.14 -6.42
CA PRO A 189 -18.56 2.57 -6.25
C PRO A 189 -17.82 3.10 -5.02
N THR A 190 -17.24 4.28 -5.16
CA THR A 190 -16.54 5.00 -4.08
C THR A 190 -17.43 6.07 -3.51
N THR A 191 -17.31 6.37 -2.22
CA THR A 191 -18.00 7.49 -1.56
C THR A 191 -17.37 8.84 -1.95
N GLU A 192 -16.09 8.82 -2.36
CA GLU A 192 -15.42 9.99 -2.88
C GLU A 192 -15.56 10.07 -4.40
N PRO A 193 -15.75 11.27 -4.96
CA PRO A 193 -15.86 11.44 -6.41
C PRO A 193 -14.63 10.93 -7.14
N LEU A 194 -14.80 9.92 -7.97
CA LEU A 194 -13.78 9.40 -8.87
C LEU A 194 -14.09 9.78 -10.30
N LYS A 195 -13.13 10.38 -10.99
CA LYS A 195 -13.22 10.73 -12.41
C LYS A 195 -11.91 10.37 -13.08
N GLU A 196 -11.89 9.21 -13.72
CA GLU A 196 -10.71 8.67 -14.38
C GLU A 196 -10.97 8.48 -15.87
N ILE A 197 -10.00 8.89 -16.67
CA ILE A 197 -9.94 8.60 -18.10
C ILE A 197 -8.56 8.03 -18.37
N GLN A 198 -8.52 6.81 -18.87
CA GLN A 198 -7.27 6.12 -19.20
C GLN A 198 -7.15 5.95 -20.72
N PHE A 199 -5.97 6.27 -21.24
CA PHE A 199 -5.59 5.93 -22.61
C PHE A 199 -4.38 5.01 -22.57
N LYS A 200 -4.47 3.85 -23.20
CA LYS A 200 -3.39 2.88 -23.33
C LYS A 200 -3.05 2.65 -24.78
N MET A 201 -1.77 2.75 -25.07
CA MET A 201 -1.23 2.48 -26.40
C MET A 201 -0.08 1.48 -26.26
N GLY A 202 0.02 0.54 -27.17
CA GLY A 202 1.06 -0.49 -27.12
C GLY A 202 1.47 -0.97 -28.49
N THR A 203 2.35 -1.97 -28.48
CA THR A 203 2.74 -2.70 -29.70
C THR A 203 1.54 -3.41 -30.32
N ASP A 204 1.71 -3.90 -31.55
CA ASP A 204 0.67 -4.63 -32.28
C ASP A 204 -0.64 -3.85 -32.47
N ASN A 205 -0.51 -2.52 -32.61
CA ASN A 205 -1.64 -1.61 -32.82
C ASN A 205 -2.66 -1.65 -31.69
N LEU A 206 -2.24 -1.87 -30.45
CA LEU A 206 -3.08 -1.81 -29.26
C LEU A 206 -3.46 -0.37 -28.97
N TRP A 207 -4.78 -0.10 -28.97
CA TRP A 207 -5.39 1.17 -28.55
C TRP A 207 -6.54 0.84 -27.62
N GLN A 208 -6.49 1.36 -26.41
CA GLN A 208 -7.53 1.14 -25.42
C GLN A 208 -7.86 2.45 -24.74
N THR A 209 -9.17 2.70 -24.52
CA THR A 209 -9.65 3.83 -23.74
C THR A 209 -10.56 3.30 -22.64
N GLY A 210 -10.28 3.69 -21.40
CA GLY A 210 -11.06 3.35 -20.22
C GLY A 210 -11.68 4.62 -19.62
N PHE A 211 -12.88 4.49 -19.08
CA PHE A 211 -13.56 5.52 -18.33
C PHE A 211 -14.04 4.93 -17.00
N ASP A 212 -13.82 5.64 -15.91
CA ASP A 212 -14.31 5.25 -14.60
C ASP A 212 -14.82 6.49 -13.88
N PHE A 213 -16.13 6.52 -13.63
CA PHE A 213 -16.80 7.61 -12.94
C PHE A 213 -17.60 7.03 -11.79
N SER A 214 -17.32 7.49 -10.60
CA SER A 214 -18.04 7.12 -9.39
C SER A 214 -18.24 8.35 -8.54
N ASP A 215 -19.41 8.46 -7.93
CA ASP A 215 -19.74 9.53 -7.00
C ASP A 215 -20.82 9.05 -6.04
N ALA A 216 -20.90 9.63 -4.86
CA ALA A 216 -22.01 9.43 -3.95
C ALA A 216 -23.28 10.05 -4.55
N ILE A 217 -24.40 9.33 -4.46
CA ILE A 217 -25.68 9.80 -4.98
C ILE A 217 -26.36 10.72 -3.96
N ASP A 218 -26.08 10.55 -2.69
CA ASP A 218 -26.65 11.29 -1.58
C ASP A 218 -25.58 11.61 -0.52
N GLU A 219 -25.82 12.61 0.34
CA GLU A 219 -24.88 13.01 1.41
C GLU A 219 -24.64 11.88 2.44
N ASP A 220 -25.52 10.90 2.50
CA ASP A 220 -25.44 9.75 3.40
C ASP A 220 -24.77 8.50 2.76
N GLY A 221 -24.35 8.55 1.48
CA GLY A 221 -23.58 7.52 0.75
C GLY A 221 -24.42 6.38 0.19
#